data_c0b8ed95ec5b7ea02b478c309f415746
#
_entry.id   c0b8ed95ec5b7ea02b478c309f415746
#
_cell.length_a   1.000
_cell.length_b   1.000
_cell.length_c   1.000
_cell.angle_alpha   90.00
_cell.angle_beta   90.00
_cell.angle_gamma   90.00
#
_symmetry.space_group_name_H-M   'P 1'
#
loop_
_entity.id
_entity.type
_entity.pdbx_description
1 polymer ?
#
loop_
_entity_poly.entity_id
_entity_poly.type
_entity_poly.pdbx_seq_one_letter_code
_entity_poly.pdbx_strand_id
1 'polypeptide(L)'
;MRLFVALDIEPEIREHITAFRNQMRALAKDVRWVGPETFHVTLQFLGETKKLDEIRHALKQLQCTTVTISFRGAGFFPNPKAPRVFWVGIESDERLQQLATEVATAMRPLGFERDAGPFTPHLTLARSGSGRPRPVPGERPASGLQRVREELAKSPPPDFGTMTAHEFVLYESHLSPAGARYEKRAAFPLK
;
A
#
# COMPACT_ATOMS: atom_id res chain seq x y z
N MET A 1 -13.92 1.87 14.43
CA MET A 1 -12.62 2.38 13.88
C MET A 1 -12.16 1.41 12.81
N ARG A 2 -11.70 1.91 11.69
CA ARG A 2 -11.13 1.07 10.62
C ARG A 2 -9.61 1.06 10.75
N LEU A 3 -9.03 -0.07 11.16
CA LEU A 3 -7.63 -0.19 11.51
C LEU A 3 -6.82 -1.01 10.51
N PHE A 4 -5.53 -0.72 10.41
CA PHE A 4 -4.55 -1.52 9.67
C PHE A 4 -3.15 -1.32 10.25
N VAL A 5 -2.26 -2.29 10.01
CA VAL A 5 -0.85 -2.26 10.43
C VAL A 5 0.02 -2.06 9.19
N ALA A 6 0.99 -1.14 9.25
CA ALA A 6 1.83 -0.79 8.12
C ALA A 6 3.21 -0.29 8.51
N LEU A 7 4.12 -0.26 7.54
CA LEU A 7 5.37 0.49 7.60
C LEU A 7 5.16 1.88 7.00
N ASP A 8 5.71 2.89 7.66
CA ASP A 8 5.79 4.25 7.14
C ASP A 8 6.92 4.39 6.10
N ILE A 9 6.88 5.46 5.32
CA ILE A 9 7.84 5.71 4.24
C ILE A 9 8.70 6.92 4.60
N GLU A 10 10.02 6.76 4.49
CA GLU A 10 10.96 7.86 4.69
C GLU A 10 10.71 9.03 3.72
N PRO A 11 10.95 10.29 4.15
CA PRO A 11 10.64 11.48 3.35
C PRO A 11 11.27 11.46 1.95
N GLU A 12 12.54 11.08 1.82
CA GLU A 12 13.25 11.03 0.54
C GLU A 12 12.61 10.04 -0.44
N ILE A 13 12.30 8.84 0.03
CA ILE A 13 11.60 7.82 -0.78
C ILE A 13 10.21 8.33 -1.18
N ARG A 14 9.50 8.96 -0.26
CA ARG A 14 8.19 9.56 -0.50
C ARG A 14 8.25 10.62 -1.58
N GLU A 15 9.27 11.47 -1.61
CA GLU A 15 9.48 12.49 -2.64
C GLU A 15 9.72 11.89 -4.01
N HIS A 16 10.59 10.87 -4.12
CA HIS A 16 10.87 10.18 -5.38
C HIS A 16 9.61 9.51 -5.94
N ILE A 17 8.85 8.80 -5.10
CA ILE A 17 7.60 8.17 -5.51
C ILE A 17 6.55 9.21 -5.89
N THR A 18 6.49 10.34 -5.18
CA THR A 18 5.56 11.44 -5.49
C THR A 18 5.82 12.04 -6.87
N ALA A 19 7.09 12.28 -7.22
CA ALA A 19 7.45 12.78 -8.54
C ALA A 19 7.01 11.82 -9.64
N PHE A 20 7.29 10.54 -9.49
CA PHE A 20 6.85 9.49 -10.41
C PHE A 20 5.32 9.39 -10.51
N ARG A 21 4.64 9.37 -9.36
CA ARG A 21 3.17 9.36 -9.31
C ARG A 21 2.57 10.54 -10.08
N ASN A 22 3.14 11.74 -9.95
CA ASN A 22 2.65 12.94 -10.63
C ASN A 22 2.82 12.87 -12.15
N GLN A 23 3.94 12.29 -12.64
CA GLN A 23 4.12 12.01 -14.06
C GLN A 23 3.05 11.06 -14.59
N MET A 24 2.81 9.96 -13.91
CA MET A 24 1.78 8.97 -14.29
C MET A 24 0.36 9.54 -14.20
N ARG A 25 0.09 10.39 -13.22
CA ARG A 25 -1.21 11.06 -13.05
C ARG A 25 -1.56 11.96 -14.23
N ALA A 26 -0.59 12.59 -14.86
CA ALA A 26 -0.82 13.41 -16.05
C ALA A 26 -1.44 12.60 -17.22
N LEU A 27 -1.14 11.30 -17.29
CA LEU A 27 -1.65 10.37 -18.31
C LEU A 27 -3.02 9.77 -17.96
N ALA A 28 -3.40 9.79 -16.70
CA ALA A 28 -4.55 9.03 -16.18
C ALA A 28 -5.35 9.83 -15.13
N LYS A 29 -6.01 10.91 -15.57
CA LYS A 29 -6.84 11.76 -14.72
C LYS A 29 -8.15 11.09 -14.28
N ASP A 30 -8.53 10.01 -14.93
CA ASP A 30 -9.76 9.25 -14.73
C ASP A 30 -9.65 8.14 -13.67
N VAL A 31 -8.52 8.04 -12.98
CA VAL A 31 -8.30 7.10 -11.88
C VAL A 31 -8.19 7.84 -10.53
N ARG A 32 -8.44 7.10 -9.45
CA ARG A 32 -8.27 7.62 -8.09
C ARG A 32 -6.81 7.46 -7.66
N TRP A 33 -6.09 8.57 -7.62
CA TRP A 33 -4.70 8.63 -7.16
C TRP A 33 -4.64 8.74 -5.64
N VAL A 34 -3.75 7.97 -5.04
CA VAL A 34 -3.45 8.00 -3.60
C VAL A 34 -2.63 9.26 -3.30
N GLY A 35 -2.97 9.97 -2.23
CA GLY A 35 -2.21 11.14 -1.78
C GLY A 35 -0.85 10.74 -1.20
N PRO A 36 0.23 11.48 -1.49
CA PRO A 36 1.57 11.14 -0.99
C PRO A 36 1.66 11.01 0.53
N GLU A 37 0.86 11.77 1.25
CA GLU A 37 0.76 11.76 2.72
C GLU A 37 0.23 10.43 3.28
N THR A 38 -0.40 9.63 2.42
CA THR A 38 -0.97 8.32 2.79
C THR A 38 -0.16 7.13 2.26
N PHE A 39 1.02 7.36 1.69
CA PHE A 39 1.89 6.27 1.22
C PHE A 39 2.39 5.42 2.39
N HIS A 40 2.22 4.11 2.28
CA HIS A 40 2.62 3.12 3.28
C HIS A 40 2.79 1.73 2.64
N VAL A 41 3.48 0.83 3.35
CA VAL A 41 3.52 -0.59 3.01
C VAL A 41 2.63 -1.34 4.01
N THR A 42 1.49 -1.84 3.56
CA THR A 42 0.55 -2.57 4.43
C THR A 42 1.12 -3.92 4.85
N LEU A 43 1.12 -4.21 6.15
CA LEU A 43 1.42 -5.53 6.71
C LEU A 43 0.14 -6.35 6.89
N GLN A 44 -0.92 -5.74 7.44
CA GLN A 44 -2.22 -6.38 7.60
C GLN A 44 -3.37 -5.37 7.73
N PHE A 45 -4.46 -5.60 7.01
CA PHE A 45 -5.74 -4.94 7.25
C PHE A 45 -6.49 -5.63 8.38
N LEU A 46 -7.04 -4.85 9.32
CA LEU A 46 -7.86 -5.34 10.43
C LEU A 46 -9.35 -5.01 10.23
N GLY A 47 -9.64 -4.02 9.40
CA GLY A 47 -11.02 -3.62 9.12
C GLY A 47 -11.69 -2.88 10.28
N GLU A 48 -13.03 -2.91 10.31
CA GLU A 48 -13.83 -2.25 11.33
C GLU A 48 -13.77 -3.00 12.66
N THR A 49 -13.38 -2.30 13.74
CA THR A 49 -13.25 -2.92 15.06
C THR A 49 -13.37 -1.90 16.20
N LYS A 50 -13.67 -2.41 17.42
CA LYS A 50 -13.63 -1.65 18.67
C LYS A 50 -12.46 -2.09 19.57
N LYS A 51 -11.65 -3.09 19.16
CA LYS A 51 -10.61 -3.75 19.96
C LYS A 51 -9.26 -3.01 19.91
N LEU A 52 -9.26 -1.67 20.01
CA LEU A 52 -8.02 -0.89 19.88
C LEU A 52 -6.97 -1.26 20.92
N ASP A 53 -7.37 -1.37 22.20
CA ASP A 53 -6.43 -1.60 23.30
C ASP A 53 -5.90 -3.03 23.29
N GLU A 54 -6.71 -4.02 22.94
CA GLU A 54 -6.30 -5.42 22.78
C GLU A 54 -5.28 -5.56 21.62
N ILE A 55 -5.54 -4.89 20.49
CA ILE A 55 -4.64 -4.86 19.35
C ILE A 55 -3.30 -4.21 19.74
N ARG A 56 -3.34 -3.04 20.39
CA ARG A 56 -2.12 -2.35 20.86
C ARG A 56 -1.32 -3.22 21.83
N HIS A 57 -2.01 -3.89 22.76
CA HIS A 57 -1.36 -4.78 23.71
C HIS A 57 -0.66 -5.95 23.00
N ALA A 58 -1.35 -6.62 22.07
CA ALA A 58 -0.79 -7.75 21.32
C ALA A 58 0.41 -7.33 20.45
N LEU A 59 0.31 -6.22 19.73
CA LEU A 59 1.40 -5.72 18.86
C LEU A 59 2.63 -5.29 19.68
N LYS A 60 2.45 -4.76 20.90
CA LYS A 60 3.54 -4.35 21.79
C LYS A 60 4.40 -5.54 22.28
N GLN A 61 3.87 -6.76 22.27
CA GLN A 61 4.61 -7.97 22.68
C GLN A 61 5.55 -8.48 21.58
N LEU A 62 5.40 -8.01 20.34
CA LEU A 62 6.24 -8.46 19.23
C LEU A 62 7.69 -7.99 19.41
N GLN A 63 8.63 -8.89 19.13
CA GLN A 63 10.07 -8.65 19.16
C GLN A 63 10.64 -8.90 17.77
N CYS A 64 10.44 -7.92 16.87
CA CYS A 64 10.85 -8.02 15.48
C CYS A 64 12.09 -7.16 15.22
N THR A 65 12.91 -7.59 14.24
CA THR A 65 14.10 -6.86 13.83
C THR A 65 13.76 -5.76 12.82
N THR A 66 14.67 -4.79 12.68
CA THR A 66 14.58 -3.78 11.60
C THR A 66 14.50 -4.46 10.23
N VAL A 67 13.77 -3.81 9.31
CA VAL A 67 13.53 -4.33 7.97
C VAL A 67 14.05 -3.35 6.93
N THR A 68 14.98 -3.80 6.08
CA THR A 68 15.46 -3.03 4.94
C THR A 68 14.60 -3.35 3.72
N ILE A 69 14.06 -2.32 3.09
CA ILE A 69 13.19 -2.43 1.91
C ILE A 69 13.65 -1.49 0.81
N SER A 70 13.64 -2.01 -0.42
CA SER A 70 13.93 -1.27 -1.64
C SER A 70 12.64 -1.09 -2.44
N PHE A 71 12.40 0.12 -2.91
CA PHE A 71 11.22 0.47 -3.71
C PHE A 71 11.61 0.43 -5.19
N ARG A 72 11.29 -0.67 -5.87
CA ARG A 72 11.69 -0.92 -7.25
C ARG A 72 10.56 -1.47 -8.10
N GLY A 73 10.53 -1.02 -9.35
CA GLY A 73 9.52 -1.44 -10.30
C GLY A 73 8.14 -0.89 -9.98
N ALA A 74 7.22 -1.15 -10.87
CA ALA A 74 5.82 -0.80 -10.73
C ALA A 74 4.97 -1.86 -11.43
N GLY A 75 3.74 -2.04 -11.00
CA GLY A 75 2.89 -3.07 -11.55
C GLY A 75 1.42 -2.84 -11.29
N PHE A 76 0.62 -3.86 -11.62
CA PHE A 76 -0.83 -3.79 -11.61
C PHE A 76 -1.47 -5.02 -11.00
N PHE A 77 -2.49 -4.82 -10.17
CA PHE A 77 -3.37 -5.91 -9.72
C PHE A 77 -4.74 -5.80 -10.40
N PRO A 78 -5.43 -6.94 -10.64
CA PRO A 78 -4.97 -8.32 -10.48
C PRO A 78 -3.89 -8.71 -11.50
N ASN A 79 -3.85 -8.06 -12.65
CA ASN A 79 -2.83 -8.26 -13.69
C ASN A 79 -2.79 -7.07 -14.67
N PRO A 80 -1.75 -6.94 -15.51
CA PRO A 80 -1.62 -5.82 -16.46
C PRO A 80 -2.69 -5.75 -17.56
N LYS A 81 -3.39 -6.87 -17.86
CA LYS A 81 -4.44 -6.90 -18.90
C LYS A 81 -5.76 -6.29 -18.41
N ALA A 82 -6.02 -6.39 -17.10
CA ALA A 82 -7.21 -5.84 -16.47
C ALA A 82 -6.85 -5.05 -15.21
N PRO A 83 -6.09 -3.94 -15.33
CA PRO A 83 -5.52 -3.23 -14.20
C PRO A 83 -6.61 -2.54 -13.37
N ARG A 84 -6.61 -2.78 -12.06
CA ARG A 84 -7.49 -2.11 -11.07
C ARG A 84 -6.72 -1.34 -10.02
N VAL A 85 -5.50 -1.78 -9.70
CA VAL A 85 -4.60 -1.14 -8.75
C VAL A 85 -3.26 -0.96 -9.44
N PHE A 86 -2.70 0.24 -9.35
CA PHE A 86 -1.35 0.56 -9.77
C PHE A 86 -0.47 0.74 -8.53
N TRP A 87 0.69 0.09 -8.49
CA TRP A 87 1.54 0.03 -7.31
C TRP A 87 3.04 0.10 -7.63
N VAL A 88 3.82 0.52 -6.64
CA VAL A 88 5.29 0.41 -6.61
C VAL A 88 5.65 -0.92 -5.96
N GLY A 89 6.61 -1.64 -6.55
CA GLY A 89 7.15 -2.89 -6.05
C GLY A 89 8.03 -2.69 -4.81
N ILE A 90 8.00 -3.69 -3.94
CA ILE A 90 8.82 -3.77 -2.73
C ILE A 90 9.70 -4.99 -2.82
N GLU A 91 11.02 -4.78 -2.72
CA GLU A 91 12.01 -5.84 -2.56
C GLU A 91 12.56 -5.80 -1.14
N SER A 92 12.67 -6.96 -0.51
CA SER A 92 13.21 -7.11 0.83
C SER A 92 13.77 -8.53 0.98
N ASP A 93 14.58 -8.75 2.01
CA ASP A 93 14.85 -10.08 2.51
C ASP A 93 13.63 -10.68 3.24
N GLU A 94 13.80 -11.87 3.80
CA GLU A 94 12.72 -12.60 4.53
C GLU A 94 12.17 -11.86 5.75
N ARG A 95 12.86 -10.84 6.29
CA ARG A 95 12.44 -10.12 7.50
C ARG A 95 11.12 -9.38 7.33
N LEU A 96 10.85 -8.85 6.14
CA LEU A 96 9.54 -8.22 5.86
C LEU A 96 8.41 -9.26 5.90
N GLN A 97 8.63 -10.42 5.31
CA GLN A 97 7.69 -11.55 5.35
C GLN A 97 7.49 -12.06 6.77
N GLN A 98 8.58 -12.17 7.55
CA GLN A 98 8.53 -12.57 8.96
C GLN A 98 7.72 -11.57 9.78
N LEU A 99 8.00 -10.26 9.66
CA LEU A 99 7.25 -9.21 10.34
C LEU A 99 5.73 -9.29 10.02
N ALA A 100 5.37 -9.43 8.76
CA ALA A 100 3.98 -9.57 8.37
C ALA A 100 3.33 -10.84 8.94
N THR A 101 4.09 -11.93 9.06
CA THR A 101 3.63 -13.19 9.65
C THR A 101 3.45 -13.09 11.17
N GLU A 102 4.38 -12.42 11.86
CA GLU A 102 4.31 -12.16 13.29
C GLU A 102 3.10 -11.28 13.65
N VAL A 103 2.87 -10.21 12.87
CA VAL A 103 1.68 -9.36 13.02
C VAL A 103 0.41 -10.20 12.83
N ALA A 104 0.32 -11.00 11.78
CA ALA A 104 -0.84 -11.85 11.52
C ALA A 104 -1.08 -12.88 12.65
N THR A 105 -0.01 -13.47 13.16
CA THR A 105 -0.08 -14.44 14.26
C THR A 105 -0.61 -13.78 15.55
N ALA A 106 -0.14 -12.57 15.87
CA ALA A 106 -0.61 -11.81 17.02
C ALA A 106 -2.07 -11.36 16.89
N MET A 107 -2.55 -11.13 15.67
CA MET A 107 -3.93 -10.66 15.41
C MET A 107 -4.96 -11.79 15.35
N ARG A 108 -4.55 -13.02 15.05
CA ARG A 108 -5.44 -14.19 14.93
C ARG A 108 -6.27 -14.48 16.21
N PRO A 109 -5.70 -14.49 17.42
CA PRO A 109 -6.50 -14.72 18.63
C PRO A 109 -7.58 -13.64 18.88
N LEU A 110 -7.40 -12.45 18.29
CA LEU A 110 -8.37 -11.36 18.36
C LEU A 110 -9.45 -11.44 17.28
N GLY A 111 -9.38 -12.46 16.40
CA GLY A 111 -10.36 -12.71 15.33
C GLY A 111 -10.04 -11.99 14.01
N PHE A 112 -8.80 -11.53 13.81
CA PHE A 112 -8.36 -10.91 12.55
C PHE A 112 -7.58 -11.92 11.73
N GLU A 113 -8.26 -12.48 10.74
CA GLU A 113 -7.63 -13.36 9.77
C GLU A 113 -6.89 -12.53 8.71
N ARG A 114 -5.81 -13.08 8.19
CA ARG A 114 -5.12 -12.51 7.05
C ARG A 114 -5.89 -12.82 5.76
N ASP A 115 -5.87 -11.90 4.82
CA ASP A 115 -6.41 -12.14 3.48
C ASP A 115 -5.83 -13.43 2.88
N ALA A 116 -6.67 -14.19 2.18
CA ALA A 116 -6.25 -15.42 1.52
C ALA A 116 -5.18 -15.13 0.45
N GLY A 117 -4.13 -15.94 0.43
CA GLY A 117 -3.05 -15.83 -0.55
C GLY A 117 -1.71 -15.41 0.05
N PRO A 118 -0.66 -15.37 -0.78
CA PRO A 118 0.68 -14.97 -0.34
C PRO A 118 0.73 -13.47 -0.02
N PHE A 119 1.57 -13.10 0.93
CA PHE A 119 1.88 -11.71 1.19
C PHE A 119 2.67 -11.12 0.01
N THR A 120 2.09 -10.15 -0.65
CA THR A 120 2.72 -9.43 -1.77
C THR A 120 2.88 -7.97 -1.38
N PRO A 121 4.03 -7.59 -0.77
CA PRO A 121 4.25 -6.23 -0.32
C PRO A 121 4.29 -5.26 -1.50
N HIS A 122 3.56 -4.16 -1.37
CA HIS A 122 3.48 -3.13 -2.40
C HIS A 122 3.06 -1.78 -1.80
N LEU A 123 3.35 -0.71 -2.51
CA LEU A 123 2.85 0.63 -2.20
C LEU A 123 1.85 1.05 -3.27
N THR A 124 0.60 1.22 -2.90
CA THR A 124 -0.47 1.62 -3.83
C THR A 124 -0.33 3.07 -4.25
N LEU A 125 -0.34 3.33 -5.56
CA LEU A 125 -0.32 4.67 -6.17
C LEU A 125 -1.69 5.13 -6.67
N ALA A 126 -2.48 4.20 -7.22
CA ALA A 126 -3.79 4.52 -7.76
C ALA A 126 -4.72 3.30 -7.79
N ARG A 127 -6.02 3.58 -7.83
CA ARG A 127 -7.07 2.57 -7.99
C ARG A 127 -8.02 3.01 -9.10
N SER A 128 -8.48 2.07 -9.93
CA SER A 128 -9.55 2.35 -10.88
C SER A 128 -10.80 2.82 -10.10
N GLY A 129 -11.41 3.92 -10.53
CA GLY A 129 -12.61 4.45 -9.91
C GLY A 129 -13.79 3.49 -10.07
N SER A 130 -14.60 3.34 -9.01
CA SER A 130 -15.84 2.57 -9.02
C SER A 130 -17.03 3.32 -9.69
N GLY A 131 -16.80 4.50 -10.22
CA GLY A 131 -17.83 5.44 -10.68
C GLY A 131 -17.76 5.82 -12.16
N ARG A 132 -17.42 4.89 -13.06
CA ARG A 132 -17.46 5.19 -14.49
C ARG A 132 -18.90 5.15 -15.02
N PRO A 133 -19.29 6.10 -15.91
CA PRO A 133 -20.40 5.89 -16.81
C PRO A 133 -20.18 4.58 -17.58
N ARG A 134 -21.25 3.80 -17.75
CA ARG A 134 -21.21 2.60 -18.59
C ARG A 134 -20.63 2.96 -19.95
N PRO A 135 -19.66 2.17 -20.50
CA PRO A 135 -19.16 2.42 -21.83
C PRO A 135 -20.32 2.40 -22.83
N VAL A 136 -20.39 3.40 -23.69
CA VAL A 136 -21.27 3.39 -24.86
C VAL A 136 -20.82 2.21 -25.75
N PRO A 137 -21.73 1.36 -26.26
CA PRO A 137 -21.37 0.27 -27.16
C PRO A 137 -20.59 0.82 -28.36
N GLY A 138 -19.36 0.32 -28.59
CA GLY A 138 -18.52 0.69 -29.74
C GLY A 138 -17.21 1.40 -29.41
N GLU A 139 -17.09 2.09 -28.29
CA GLU A 139 -15.84 2.72 -27.85
C GLU A 139 -15.40 2.17 -26.48
N ARG A 140 -14.25 1.48 -26.47
CA ARG A 140 -13.50 1.23 -25.23
C ARG A 140 -12.31 2.19 -25.20
N PRO A 141 -12.47 3.40 -24.66
CA PRO A 141 -11.29 4.22 -24.41
C PRO A 141 -10.36 3.44 -23.49
N ALA A 142 -9.09 3.37 -23.82
CA ALA A 142 -8.09 2.76 -22.96
C ALA A 142 -8.24 3.34 -21.54
N SER A 143 -8.37 2.48 -20.53
CA SER A 143 -8.47 2.95 -19.14
C SER A 143 -7.23 3.76 -18.79
N GLY A 144 -7.32 4.74 -17.90
CA GLY A 144 -6.15 5.52 -17.50
C GLY A 144 -4.98 4.62 -17.06
N LEU A 145 -5.28 3.52 -16.37
CA LEU A 145 -4.25 2.54 -15.99
C LEU A 145 -3.65 1.78 -17.18
N GLN A 146 -4.36 1.62 -18.29
CA GLN A 146 -3.78 1.05 -19.51
C GLN A 146 -2.77 2.02 -20.15
N ARG A 147 -3.08 3.33 -20.18
CA ARG A 147 -2.14 4.36 -20.65
C ARG A 147 -0.87 4.41 -19.79
N VAL A 148 -1.01 4.31 -18.46
CA VAL A 148 0.12 4.20 -17.54
C VAL A 148 0.96 2.97 -17.85
N ARG A 149 0.35 1.81 -18.08
CA ARG A 149 1.05 0.57 -18.45
C ARG A 149 1.86 0.74 -19.74
N GLU A 150 1.26 1.34 -20.75
CA GLU A 150 1.93 1.59 -22.05
C GLU A 150 3.12 2.53 -21.89
N GLU A 151 3.02 3.54 -21.04
CA GLU A 151 4.14 4.44 -20.75
C GLU A 151 5.26 3.72 -19.99
N LEU A 152 4.92 2.92 -18.98
CA LEU A 152 5.91 2.13 -18.23
C LEU A 152 6.70 1.16 -19.11
N ALA A 153 6.08 0.61 -20.15
CA ALA A 153 6.73 -0.32 -21.08
C ALA A 153 7.84 0.34 -21.93
N LYS A 154 7.90 1.67 -21.99
CA LYS A 154 8.89 2.43 -22.75
C LYS A 154 10.18 2.72 -21.99
N SER A 155 10.20 2.46 -20.69
CA SER A 155 11.32 2.81 -19.80
C SER A 155 11.74 1.61 -18.95
N PRO A 156 12.99 1.57 -18.48
CA PRO A 156 13.40 0.56 -17.50
C PRO A 156 12.57 0.67 -16.23
N PRO A 157 12.49 -0.43 -15.43
CA PRO A 157 11.79 -0.39 -14.14
C PRO A 157 12.30 0.75 -13.25
N PRO A 158 11.41 1.57 -12.66
CA PRO A 158 11.82 2.67 -11.80
C PRO A 158 12.48 2.17 -10.51
N ASP A 159 13.47 2.92 -10.00
CA ASP A 159 14.10 2.70 -8.70
C ASP A 159 13.93 3.98 -7.86
N PHE A 160 13.33 3.85 -6.68
CA PHE A 160 13.03 4.97 -5.80
C PHE A 160 13.93 5.02 -4.57
N GLY A 161 14.83 4.03 -4.43
CA GLY A 161 15.78 3.93 -3.33
C GLY A 161 15.40 2.87 -2.29
N THR A 162 16.22 2.84 -1.24
CA THR A 162 16.16 1.84 -0.16
C THR A 162 16.08 2.55 1.18
N MET A 163 15.26 2.05 2.10
CA MET A 163 15.17 2.52 3.48
C MET A 163 15.22 1.36 4.46
N THR A 164 15.51 1.67 5.72
CA THR A 164 15.39 0.72 6.83
C THR A 164 14.29 1.16 7.77
N ALA A 165 13.23 0.36 7.88
CA ALA A 165 12.16 0.59 8.82
C ALA A 165 12.60 0.24 10.24
N HIS A 166 12.49 1.20 11.16
CA HIS A 166 12.81 1.07 12.59
C HIS A 166 11.57 0.97 13.48
N GLU A 167 10.40 1.09 12.89
CA GLU A 167 9.11 0.91 13.56
C GLU A 167 8.05 0.42 12.57
N PHE A 168 7.02 -0.20 13.08
CA PHE A 168 5.76 -0.39 12.37
C PHE A 168 4.63 0.31 13.13
N VAL A 169 3.55 0.64 12.43
CA VAL A 169 2.53 1.55 12.93
C VAL A 169 1.14 0.93 12.82
N LEU A 170 0.33 1.12 13.85
CA LEU A 170 -1.10 0.90 13.82
C LEU A 170 -1.79 2.20 13.39
N TYR A 171 -2.48 2.16 12.27
CA TYR A 171 -3.23 3.29 11.71
C TYR A 171 -4.74 3.12 11.83
N GLU A 172 -5.42 4.23 12.04
CA GLU A 172 -6.85 4.36 11.79
C GLU A 172 -7.09 5.06 10.46
N SER A 173 -7.96 4.48 9.64
CA SER A 173 -8.36 5.01 8.33
C SER A 173 -9.68 5.76 8.44
N HIS A 174 -9.67 7.04 8.10
CA HIS A 174 -10.84 7.89 7.95
C HIS A 174 -11.13 8.09 6.46
N LEU A 175 -12.21 7.51 5.99
CA LEU A 175 -12.63 7.62 4.59
C LEU A 175 -13.55 8.83 4.42
N SER A 176 -13.27 9.63 3.39
CA SER A 176 -14.11 10.77 2.99
C SER A 176 -14.24 10.84 1.47
N PRO A 177 -15.18 11.61 0.92
CA PRO A 177 -15.25 11.88 -0.52
C PRO A 177 -13.97 12.51 -1.08
N ALA A 178 -13.22 13.25 -0.27
CA ALA A 178 -11.93 13.86 -0.65
C ALA A 178 -10.77 12.86 -0.65
N GLY A 179 -10.95 11.65 -0.13
CA GLY A 179 -9.93 10.60 -0.03
C GLY A 179 -9.81 10.00 1.36
N ALA A 180 -8.82 9.14 1.54
CA ALA A 180 -8.49 8.56 2.83
C ALA A 180 -7.52 9.49 3.59
N ARG A 181 -7.73 9.62 4.90
CA ARG A 181 -6.79 10.20 5.85
C ARG A 181 -6.43 9.15 6.88
N TYR A 182 -5.17 9.08 7.26
CA TYR A 182 -4.69 8.10 8.23
C TYR A 182 -4.21 8.80 9.49
N GLU A 183 -4.53 8.21 10.64
CA GLU A 183 -4.15 8.68 11.96
C GLU A 183 -3.33 7.59 12.66
N LYS A 184 -2.11 7.94 13.11
CA LYS A 184 -1.26 7.03 13.88
C LYS A 184 -1.89 6.81 15.26
N ARG A 185 -2.26 5.56 15.58
CA ARG A 185 -2.83 5.17 16.88
C ARG A 185 -1.78 4.61 17.83
N ALA A 186 -0.73 4.00 17.30
CA ALA A 186 0.44 3.54 18.02
C ALA A 186 1.60 3.25 17.07
N ALA A 187 2.85 3.37 17.55
CA ALA A 187 4.06 2.93 16.87
C ALA A 187 4.79 1.90 17.74
N PHE A 188 5.42 0.93 17.10
CA PHE A 188 6.09 -0.20 17.74
C PHE A 188 7.50 -0.32 17.17
N PRO A 189 8.55 -0.24 18.04
CA PRO A 189 9.93 -0.27 17.59
C PRO A 189 10.33 -1.65 17.05
N LEU A 190 11.15 -1.64 16.00
CA LEU A 190 11.91 -2.77 15.49
C LEU A 190 13.35 -2.65 16.02
N LYS A 191 13.98 -3.78 16.40
CA LYS A 191 15.30 -3.82 17.07
C LYS A 191 16.37 -4.44 16.19
#